data_be6a18f78a2e65ecf4bf29a6d5204915
#
_entry.id   be6a18f78a2e65ecf4bf29a6d5204915
#
_cell.length_a   1.000
_cell.length_b   1.000
_cell.length_c   1.000
_cell.angle_alpha   90.00
_cell.angle_beta   90.00
_cell.angle_gamma   90.00
#
_symmetry.space_group_name_H-M   'P 1'
#
loop_
_entity.id
_entity.type
_entity.pdbx_description
1 polymer ?
#
loop_
_entity_poly.entity_id
_entity_poly.type
_entity_poly.pdbx_seq_one_letter_code
_entity_poly.pdbx_strand_id
1 'polypeptide(L)'
;MPQRFVACDREQSFLMPPDVRDWLRADHLAWFVIDAVGEMNLDAFYGAYRVDGRSRPAYDPAMMVALLLYAYARGTRSSRVIERACEEDVAFRVIAAQQRPDHATIARFVDRHECAIAELFGQVLSLCARQGLVSVGVIAVDGTKLPGNASRDANMDYEQIARAILEEAKAVDAAEDELYGDARGDELPEQLRTGDGRRAWLREAKRQLEAQRAKQARPVARDRGKRLKEAKRRLDEELWTELRANAAYERYRSGRMKDGRRFSRPPDPYTSPALPPGQVNITDPDSRVVKGARGRGFMQGYNAQAVANEHQIVIAAEVMNTSPDFGHLEPMLDAAQRELAAAGIDEVPHVLVADAGYWHQQQMDRIIERGTQVLIPPDAKSRQGARPGWAGGYYAFMRRVLGVS
;
A
#
# COMPACT_ATOMS: atom_id res chain seq x y z
N MET A 1 -10.12 -40.23 45.05
CA MET A 1 -9.04 -39.41 45.62
C MET A 1 -9.25 -37.97 45.21
N PRO A 2 -9.10 -36.99 46.10
CA PRO A 2 -9.25 -35.59 45.70
C PRO A 2 -8.14 -35.22 44.70
N GLN A 3 -8.51 -34.42 43.69
CA GLN A 3 -7.59 -33.88 42.69
C GLN A 3 -6.52 -33.00 43.38
N ARG A 4 -5.26 -33.25 43.10
CA ARG A 4 -4.14 -32.40 43.55
C ARG A 4 -3.87 -31.35 42.47
N PHE A 5 -3.78 -30.08 42.85
CA PHE A 5 -3.42 -28.98 41.99
C PHE A 5 -1.94 -28.61 42.18
N VAL A 6 -1.27 -28.24 41.12
CA VAL A 6 0.09 -27.68 41.20
C VAL A 6 0.00 -26.29 41.82
N ALA A 7 0.87 -25.99 42.78
CA ALA A 7 0.92 -24.67 43.41
C ALA A 7 1.23 -23.60 42.38
N CYS A 8 0.52 -22.48 42.44
CA CYS A 8 0.72 -21.32 41.58
C CYS A 8 1.29 -20.19 42.45
N ASP A 9 2.63 -20.12 42.52
CA ASP A 9 3.34 -19.04 43.21
C ASP A 9 3.72 -17.95 42.17
N ARG A 10 3.13 -16.77 42.32
CA ARG A 10 3.39 -15.59 41.45
C ARG A 10 4.42 -14.65 42.05
N GLU A 11 4.84 -14.87 43.28
CA GLU A 11 5.81 -14.03 43.99
C GLU A 11 7.20 -14.62 44.06
N GLN A 12 7.40 -15.78 43.39
CA GLN A 12 8.69 -16.46 43.36
C GLN A 12 9.75 -15.58 42.70
N SER A 13 10.79 -15.25 43.45
CA SER A 13 11.96 -14.54 42.97
C SER A 13 12.97 -15.47 42.30
N PHE A 14 13.60 -15.01 41.21
CA PHE A 14 14.72 -15.71 40.60
C PHE A 14 16.00 -15.57 41.45
N LEU A 15 16.70 -16.68 41.67
CA LEU A 15 17.97 -16.68 42.43
C LEU A 15 19.15 -16.16 41.60
N MET A 16 19.05 -16.24 40.26
CA MET A 16 20.06 -15.73 39.31
C MET A 16 19.37 -14.98 38.18
N PRO A 17 20.03 -13.96 37.56
CA PRO A 17 19.49 -13.31 36.38
C PRO A 17 19.24 -14.35 35.28
N PRO A 18 18.01 -14.44 34.71
CA PRO A 18 17.72 -15.39 33.64
C PRO A 18 18.41 -14.95 32.34
N ASP A 19 18.97 -15.90 31.61
CA ASP A 19 19.40 -15.63 30.21
C ASP A 19 18.16 -15.47 29.33
N VAL A 20 18.13 -14.41 28.53
CA VAL A 20 17.02 -14.13 27.60
C VAL A 20 16.82 -15.31 26.63
N ARG A 21 17.86 -16.06 26.31
CA ARG A 21 17.80 -17.22 25.43
C ARG A 21 17.03 -18.40 26.04
N ASP A 22 16.93 -18.47 27.36
CA ASP A 22 16.19 -19.52 28.05
C ASP A 22 14.67 -19.26 28.09
N TRP A 23 14.23 -18.08 27.66
CA TRP A 23 12.82 -17.66 27.70
C TRP A 23 11.96 -18.28 26.62
N LEU A 24 12.58 -18.66 25.49
CA LEU A 24 11.90 -19.25 24.34
C LEU A 24 12.52 -20.60 23.99
N ARG A 25 11.69 -21.49 23.48
CA ARG A 25 12.18 -22.75 22.93
C ARG A 25 13.13 -22.49 21.75
N ALA A 26 14.09 -23.38 21.56
CA ALA A 26 15.10 -23.25 20.49
C ALA A 26 14.49 -23.25 19.07
N ASP A 27 13.30 -23.85 18.89
CA ASP A 27 12.55 -23.92 17.62
C ASP A 27 11.56 -22.77 17.45
N HIS A 28 11.62 -21.71 18.28
CA HIS A 28 10.66 -20.61 18.20
C HIS A 28 10.97 -19.67 17.03
N LEU A 29 9.91 -19.22 16.32
CA LEU A 29 9.99 -18.32 15.14
C LEU A 29 10.85 -17.07 15.38
N ALA A 30 10.88 -16.55 16.62
CA ALA A 30 11.67 -15.37 16.94
C ALA A 30 13.17 -15.56 16.64
N TRP A 31 13.73 -16.74 16.93
CA TRP A 31 15.13 -17.05 16.62
C TRP A 31 15.38 -17.07 15.12
N PHE A 32 14.50 -17.72 14.38
CA PHE A 32 14.58 -17.72 12.92
C PHE A 32 14.59 -16.30 12.33
N VAL A 33 13.72 -15.40 12.85
CA VAL A 33 13.67 -14.02 12.38
C VAL A 33 14.95 -13.25 12.73
N ILE A 34 15.49 -13.44 13.95
CA ILE A 34 16.75 -12.81 14.37
C ILE A 34 17.91 -13.27 13.46
N ASP A 35 18.03 -14.58 13.25
CA ASP A 35 19.08 -15.15 12.42
C ASP A 35 18.95 -14.70 10.95
N ALA A 36 17.72 -14.73 10.41
CA ALA A 36 17.44 -14.26 9.05
C ALA A 36 17.85 -12.79 8.85
N VAL A 37 17.52 -11.91 9.80
CA VAL A 37 17.92 -10.49 9.75
C VAL A 37 19.44 -10.34 9.83
N GLY A 38 20.13 -11.22 10.56
CA GLY A 38 21.58 -11.25 10.62
C GLY A 38 22.26 -11.54 9.26
N GLU A 39 21.57 -12.26 8.37
CA GLU A 39 22.05 -12.58 7.01
C GLU A 39 21.67 -11.53 5.95
N MET A 40 20.82 -10.55 6.29
CA MET A 40 20.38 -9.51 5.38
C MET A 40 21.37 -8.35 5.31
N ASN A 41 21.44 -7.69 4.14
CA ASN A 41 22.15 -6.43 4.01
C ASN A 41 21.28 -5.30 4.57
N LEU A 42 21.73 -4.68 5.65
CA LEU A 42 21.05 -3.57 6.32
C LEU A 42 21.77 -2.22 6.14
N ASP A 43 22.72 -2.11 5.22
CA ASP A 43 23.52 -0.88 4.99
C ASP A 43 22.64 0.33 4.72
N ALA A 44 21.55 0.18 3.96
CA ALA A 44 20.59 1.24 3.68
C ALA A 44 19.90 1.77 4.96
N PHE A 45 19.68 0.91 5.94
CA PHE A 45 19.11 1.32 7.24
C PHE A 45 20.15 2.07 8.07
N TYR A 46 21.36 1.55 8.20
CA TYR A 46 22.42 2.19 8.97
C TYR A 46 22.86 3.51 8.34
N GLY A 47 22.92 3.58 7.00
CA GLY A 47 23.29 4.78 6.24
C GLY A 47 22.36 5.97 6.42
N ALA A 48 21.12 5.75 6.86
CA ALA A 48 20.16 6.81 7.15
C ALA A 48 20.47 7.57 8.47
N TYR A 49 21.42 7.08 9.29
CA TYR A 49 21.79 7.69 10.57
C TYR A 49 23.09 8.50 10.45
N ARG A 50 23.18 9.54 11.30
CA ARG A 50 24.37 10.42 11.33
C ARG A 50 25.57 9.71 11.95
N VAL A 51 26.73 9.88 11.32
CA VAL A 51 28.00 9.29 11.77
C VAL A 51 28.69 10.11 12.89
N ASP A 52 28.26 11.39 13.11
CA ASP A 52 28.94 12.33 14.01
C ASP A 52 28.69 12.08 15.51
N GLY A 53 27.87 11.12 15.89
CA GLY A 53 27.62 10.72 17.27
C GLY A 53 26.97 11.76 18.17
N ARG A 54 26.59 12.94 17.64
CA ARG A 54 26.02 14.07 18.41
C ARG A 54 24.52 14.00 18.62
N SER A 55 23.85 12.94 18.15
CA SER A 55 22.43 12.75 18.32
C SER A 55 22.12 11.82 19.51
N ARG A 56 20.86 11.86 19.97
CA ARG A 56 20.36 10.89 20.94
C ARG A 56 20.52 9.48 20.36
N PRO A 57 20.96 8.47 21.14
CA PRO A 57 21.09 7.10 20.65
C PRO A 57 19.77 6.62 20.01
N ALA A 58 19.86 6.06 18.82
CA ALA A 58 18.74 5.41 18.15
C ALA A 58 18.74 3.91 18.53
N TYR A 59 17.58 3.29 18.39
CA TYR A 59 17.50 1.83 18.45
C TYR A 59 18.26 1.23 17.28
N ASP A 60 18.86 0.06 17.50
CA ASP A 60 19.58 -0.67 16.47
C ASP A 60 18.63 -1.01 15.29
N PRO A 61 18.96 -0.65 14.06
CA PRO A 61 18.17 -0.97 12.88
C PRO A 61 17.90 -2.46 12.71
N ALA A 62 18.87 -3.34 12.97
CA ALA A 62 18.68 -4.80 12.88
C ALA A 62 17.62 -5.29 13.88
N MET A 63 17.66 -4.79 15.11
CA MET A 63 16.64 -5.09 16.12
C MET A 63 15.25 -4.58 15.68
N MET A 64 15.15 -3.35 15.14
CA MET A 64 13.88 -2.78 14.68
C MET A 64 13.31 -3.53 13.48
N VAL A 65 14.15 -3.96 12.53
CA VAL A 65 13.75 -4.80 11.39
C VAL A 65 13.24 -6.15 11.88
N ALA A 66 13.97 -6.83 12.77
CA ALA A 66 13.54 -8.10 13.34
C ALA A 66 12.20 -7.97 14.08
N LEU A 67 12.03 -6.89 14.85
CA LEU A 67 10.79 -6.59 15.56
C LEU A 67 9.61 -6.43 14.61
N LEU A 68 9.77 -5.68 13.51
CA LEU A 68 8.74 -5.47 12.51
C LEU A 68 8.41 -6.75 11.74
N LEU A 69 9.42 -7.49 11.28
CA LEU A 69 9.22 -8.76 10.57
C LEU A 69 8.46 -9.77 11.42
N TYR A 70 8.86 -9.93 12.68
CA TYR A 70 8.16 -10.82 13.60
C TYR A 70 6.72 -10.37 13.86
N ALA A 71 6.52 -9.08 14.13
CA ALA A 71 5.19 -8.50 14.34
C ALA A 71 4.27 -8.75 13.13
N TYR A 72 4.75 -8.51 11.93
CA TYR A 72 3.98 -8.69 10.70
C TYR A 72 3.70 -10.16 10.41
N ALA A 73 4.65 -11.05 10.65
CA ALA A 73 4.44 -12.50 10.57
C ALA A 73 3.37 -13.00 11.56
N ARG A 74 3.22 -12.32 12.69
CA ARG A 74 2.15 -12.59 13.69
C ARG A 74 0.85 -11.82 13.39
N GLY A 75 0.76 -11.11 12.26
CA GLY A 75 -0.41 -10.32 11.87
C GLY A 75 -0.57 -8.99 12.63
N THR A 76 0.42 -8.61 13.43
CA THR A 76 0.42 -7.36 14.22
C THR A 76 1.04 -6.23 13.43
N ARG A 77 0.24 -5.25 12.99
CA ARG A 77 0.68 -4.11 12.15
C ARG A 77 0.68 -2.78 12.88
N SER A 78 -0.04 -2.67 13.99
CA SER A 78 -0.17 -1.43 14.76
C SER A 78 1.08 -1.20 15.62
N SER A 79 1.76 -0.05 15.44
CA SER A 79 2.91 0.36 16.24
C SER A 79 2.59 0.40 17.76
N ARG A 80 1.34 0.79 18.12
CA ARG A 80 0.89 0.79 19.53
C ARG A 80 0.73 -0.61 20.12
N VAL A 81 0.32 -1.57 19.29
CA VAL A 81 0.23 -2.98 19.71
C VAL A 81 1.63 -3.58 19.83
N ILE A 82 2.55 -3.22 18.91
CA ILE A 82 3.95 -3.66 18.97
C ILE A 82 4.64 -3.11 20.25
N GLU A 83 4.44 -1.81 20.56
CA GLU A 83 4.95 -1.21 21.80
C GLU A 83 4.50 -2.00 23.03
N ARG A 84 3.21 -2.27 23.17
CA ARG A 84 2.69 -3.10 24.28
C ARG A 84 3.24 -4.51 24.28
N ALA A 85 3.36 -5.13 23.11
CA ALA A 85 3.92 -6.47 23.02
C ALA A 85 5.38 -6.54 23.48
N CYS A 86 6.18 -5.48 23.29
CA CYS A 86 7.53 -5.39 23.85
C CYS A 86 7.56 -5.38 25.38
N GLU A 87 6.43 -5.13 26.04
CA GLU A 87 6.30 -5.22 27.50
C GLU A 87 5.68 -6.55 27.97
N GLU A 88 4.70 -7.05 27.25
CA GLU A 88 3.79 -8.13 27.66
C GLU A 88 4.16 -9.50 27.06
N ASP A 89 4.72 -9.53 25.85
CA ASP A 89 5.01 -10.77 25.11
C ASP A 89 6.51 -11.13 25.20
N VAL A 90 6.78 -12.35 25.60
CA VAL A 90 8.15 -12.84 25.80
C VAL A 90 8.95 -12.82 24.49
N ALA A 91 8.35 -13.19 23.36
CA ALA A 91 9.06 -13.22 22.08
C ALA A 91 9.44 -11.83 21.60
N PHE A 92 8.54 -10.84 21.76
CA PHE A 92 8.86 -9.45 21.46
C PHE A 92 9.94 -8.88 22.36
N ARG A 93 9.92 -9.24 23.65
CA ARG A 93 10.97 -8.86 24.62
C ARG A 93 12.33 -9.45 24.27
N VAL A 94 12.37 -10.69 23.79
CA VAL A 94 13.61 -11.35 23.32
C VAL A 94 14.15 -10.63 22.09
N ILE A 95 13.32 -10.40 21.07
CA ILE A 95 13.72 -9.72 19.83
C ILE A 95 14.21 -8.30 20.13
N ALA A 96 13.49 -7.57 20.96
CA ALA A 96 13.85 -6.19 21.35
C ALA A 96 15.00 -6.13 22.37
N ALA A 97 15.59 -7.25 22.75
CA ALA A 97 16.64 -7.33 23.79
C ALA A 97 16.26 -6.55 25.07
N GLN A 98 15.02 -6.72 25.55
CA GLN A 98 14.41 -6.00 26.67
C GLN A 98 14.25 -4.48 26.47
N GLN A 99 14.53 -3.97 25.27
CA GLN A 99 14.26 -2.57 24.94
C GLN A 99 12.77 -2.36 24.64
N ARG A 100 12.33 -1.10 24.81
CA ARG A 100 10.90 -0.73 24.66
C ARG A 100 10.76 0.46 23.73
N PRO A 101 10.86 0.26 22.41
CA PRO A 101 10.61 1.33 21.46
C PRO A 101 9.14 1.77 21.56
N ASP A 102 8.91 3.08 21.74
CA ASP A 102 7.57 3.65 21.74
C ASP A 102 6.95 3.63 20.31
N HIS A 103 5.62 3.64 20.25
CA HIS A 103 4.89 3.57 18.98
C HIS A 103 5.26 4.68 17.99
N ALA A 104 5.59 5.88 18.49
CA ALA A 104 6.01 6.97 17.63
C ALA A 104 7.40 6.74 17.03
N THR A 105 8.28 6.07 17.76
CA THR A 105 9.60 5.65 17.28
C THR A 105 9.47 4.52 16.25
N ILE A 106 8.59 3.54 16.50
CA ILE A 106 8.30 2.46 15.54
C ILE A 106 7.72 3.05 14.25
N ALA A 107 6.72 3.92 14.33
CA ALA A 107 6.12 4.55 13.16
C ALA A 107 7.14 5.38 12.37
N ARG A 108 7.97 6.21 13.06
CA ARG A 108 9.03 7.00 12.41
C ARG A 108 10.11 6.13 11.78
N PHE A 109 10.39 4.95 12.33
CA PHE A 109 11.32 4.01 11.73
C PHE A 109 10.77 3.50 10.40
N VAL A 110 9.52 3.09 10.34
CA VAL A 110 8.84 2.65 9.11
C VAL A 110 8.85 3.77 8.07
N ASP A 111 8.41 4.97 8.43
CA ASP A 111 8.36 6.13 7.51
C ASP A 111 9.75 6.50 6.96
N ARG A 112 10.78 6.46 7.81
CA ARG A 112 12.15 6.80 7.42
C ARG A 112 12.76 5.79 6.46
N HIS A 113 12.43 4.53 6.64
CA HIS A 113 13.06 3.39 5.97
C HIS A 113 12.15 2.71 4.97
N GLU A 114 11.09 3.38 4.49
CA GLU A 114 10.09 2.81 3.60
C GLU A 114 10.73 2.11 2.38
N CYS A 115 11.63 2.79 1.68
CA CYS A 115 12.33 2.20 0.53
C CYS A 115 13.21 1.00 0.92
N ALA A 116 13.97 1.12 2.01
CA ALA A 116 14.83 0.03 2.47
C ALA A 116 14.02 -1.20 2.95
N ILE A 117 12.84 -0.98 3.55
CA ILE A 117 11.91 -2.06 3.94
C ILE A 117 11.35 -2.75 2.68
N ALA A 118 11.04 -2.00 1.62
CA ALA A 118 10.61 -2.59 0.35
C ALA A 118 11.71 -3.46 -0.29
N GLU A 119 12.97 -3.03 -0.24
CA GLU A 119 14.12 -3.80 -0.71
C GLU A 119 14.35 -5.09 0.08
N LEU A 120 13.99 -5.13 1.37
CA LEU A 120 14.08 -6.36 2.18
C LEU A 120 13.21 -7.49 1.63
N PHE A 121 12.09 -7.18 0.99
CA PHE A 121 11.25 -8.20 0.35
C PHE A 121 12.04 -9.01 -0.69
N GLY A 122 12.79 -8.34 -1.55
CA GLY A 122 13.67 -8.99 -2.54
C GLY A 122 14.75 -9.84 -1.89
N GLN A 123 15.33 -9.38 -0.77
CA GLN A 123 16.34 -10.15 -0.03
C GLN A 123 15.73 -11.42 0.61
N VAL A 124 14.54 -11.33 1.19
CA VAL A 124 13.80 -12.49 1.72
C VAL A 124 13.49 -13.49 0.61
N LEU A 125 13.04 -13.01 -0.55
CA LEU A 125 12.77 -13.85 -1.71
C LEU A 125 14.03 -14.57 -2.19
N SER A 126 15.18 -13.87 -2.26
CA SER A 126 16.48 -14.45 -2.59
C SER A 126 16.93 -15.52 -1.59
N LEU A 127 16.68 -15.31 -0.30
CA LEU A 127 16.97 -16.29 0.75
C LEU A 127 16.11 -17.55 0.57
N CYS A 128 14.81 -17.39 0.32
CA CYS A 128 13.90 -18.49 0.03
C CYS A 128 14.32 -19.25 -1.24
N ALA A 129 14.79 -18.55 -2.27
CA ALA A 129 15.28 -19.15 -3.50
C ALA A 129 16.52 -20.03 -3.25
N ARG A 130 17.49 -19.54 -2.48
CA ARG A 130 18.69 -20.30 -2.11
C ARG A 130 18.38 -21.58 -1.31
N GLN A 131 17.27 -21.58 -0.58
CA GLN A 131 16.77 -22.75 0.15
C GLN A 131 15.88 -23.68 -0.72
N GLY A 132 15.72 -23.39 -2.01
CA GLY A 132 14.89 -24.20 -2.92
C GLY A 132 13.38 -24.07 -2.66
N LEU A 133 12.94 -23.06 -1.91
CA LEU A 133 11.53 -22.83 -1.61
C LEU A 133 10.81 -22.04 -2.71
N VAL A 134 11.53 -21.37 -3.58
CA VAL A 134 10.96 -20.63 -4.70
C VAL A 134 11.07 -21.50 -5.95
N SER A 135 9.97 -22.12 -6.33
CA SER A 135 9.79 -22.74 -7.62
C SER A 135 8.86 -21.87 -8.47
N VAL A 136 9.09 -21.86 -9.77
CA VAL A 136 8.27 -21.11 -10.74
C VAL A 136 7.48 -22.04 -11.66
N GLY A 137 7.31 -23.31 -11.27
CA GLY A 137 6.50 -24.28 -12.02
C GLY A 137 5.05 -23.80 -12.15
N VAL A 138 4.41 -23.56 -11.02
CA VAL A 138 3.03 -23.03 -10.94
C VAL A 138 3.00 -21.81 -10.07
N ILE A 139 2.46 -20.70 -10.59
CA ILE A 139 2.20 -19.48 -9.82
C ILE A 139 0.71 -19.17 -9.82
N ALA A 140 0.22 -18.63 -8.73
CA ALA A 140 -1.17 -18.21 -8.57
C ALA A 140 -1.25 -16.70 -8.33
N VAL A 141 -2.21 -16.03 -8.99
CA VAL A 141 -2.53 -14.62 -8.77
C VAL A 141 -3.87 -14.53 -8.06
N ASP A 142 -3.91 -13.78 -6.98
CA ASP A 142 -5.14 -13.48 -6.25
C ASP A 142 -5.14 -12.06 -5.71
N GLY A 143 -6.33 -11.51 -5.49
CA GLY A 143 -6.52 -10.14 -5.04
C GLY A 143 -7.34 -10.04 -3.75
N THR A 144 -6.97 -9.09 -2.91
CA THR A 144 -7.74 -8.74 -1.71
C THR A 144 -8.03 -7.25 -1.66
N LYS A 145 -9.13 -6.88 -1.01
CA LYS A 145 -9.52 -5.48 -0.86
C LYS A 145 -9.03 -4.94 0.47
N LEU A 146 -8.16 -3.93 0.42
CA LEU A 146 -7.63 -3.25 1.59
C LEU A 146 -8.43 -1.98 1.87
N PRO A 147 -8.91 -1.76 3.11
CA PRO A 147 -9.56 -0.51 3.46
C PRO A 147 -8.56 0.65 3.44
N GLY A 148 -8.92 1.76 2.79
CA GLY A 148 -8.21 3.02 2.90
C GLY A 148 -8.52 3.73 4.22
N ASN A 149 -7.64 4.61 4.65
CA ASN A 149 -7.87 5.44 5.84
C ASN A 149 -8.71 6.68 5.48
N ALA A 150 -9.86 6.46 4.84
CA ALA A 150 -10.73 7.51 4.35
C ALA A 150 -12.20 7.09 4.44
N SER A 151 -13.07 8.04 4.79
CA SER A 151 -14.51 7.83 4.76
C SER A 151 -15.04 7.94 3.32
N ARG A 152 -16.05 7.14 2.98
CA ARG A 152 -16.81 7.29 1.74
C ARG A 152 -17.52 8.65 1.63
N ASP A 153 -17.89 9.23 2.75
CA ASP A 153 -18.58 10.54 2.81
C ASP A 153 -17.66 11.69 2.43
N ALA A 154 -16.35 11.45 2.35
CA ALA A 154 -15.35 12.41 1.88
C ALA A 154 -15.16 12.36 0.34
N ASN A 155 -15.96 11.59 -0.40
CA ASN A 155 -15.95 11.60 -1.86
C ASN A 155 -16.70 12.84 -2.36
N MET A 156 -16.05 13.57 -3.25
CA MET A 156 -16.60 14.78 -3.87
C MET A 156 -16.47 14.70 -5.39
N ASP A 157 -17.48 15.20 -6.07
CA ASP A 157 -17.42 15.45 -7.51
C ASP A 157 -16.72 16.79 -7.81
N TYR A 158 -16.48 17.07 -9.10
CA TYR A 158 -15.78 18.26 -9.54
C TYR A 158 -16.44 19.55 -9.09
N GLU A 159 -17.78 19.65 -9.17
CA GLU A 159 -18.51 20.85 -8.76
C GLU A 159 -18.45 21.06 -7.24
N GLN A 160 -18.56 20.01 -6.46
CA GLN A 160 -18.44 20.07 -5.00
C GLN A 160 -17.04 20.51 -4.57
N ILE A 161 -16.00 19.99 -5.25
CA ILE A 161 -14.62 20.40 -5.01
C ILE A 161 -14.41 21.87 -5.40
N ALA A 162 -14.92 22.29 -6.56
CA ALA A 162 -14.80 23.68 -7.01
C ALA A 162 -15.51 24.65 -6.06
N ARG A 163 -16.72 24.31 -5.59
CA ARG A 163 -17.43 25.12 -4.58
C ARG A 163 -16.65 25.18 -3.27
N ALA A 164 -16.13 24.04 -2.78
CA ALA A 164 -15.36 23.99 -1.54
C ALA A 164 -14.08 24.84 -1.61
N ILE A 165 -13.41 24.88 -2.76
CA ILE A 165 -12.24 25.76 -2.98
C ILE A 165 -12.63 27.25 -2.92
N LEU A 166 -13.76 27.61 -3.55
CA LEU A 166 -14.25 28.99 -3.53
C LEU A 166 -14.72 29.43 -2.14
N GLU A 167 -15.38 28.55 -1.40
CA GLU A 167 -15.79 28.82 -0.01
C GLU A 167 -14.59 28.98 0.90
N GLU A 168 -13.55 28.16 0.73
CA GLU A 168 -12.31 28.27 1.50
C GLU A 168 -11.57 29.59 1.17
N ALA A 169 -11.52 29.97 -0.10
CA ALA A 169 -10.95 31.27 -0.50
C ALA A 169 -11.69 32.45 0.13
N LYS A 170 -13.02 32.46 0.07
CA LYS A 170 -13.87 33.50 0.71
C LYS A 170 -13.69 33.54 2.22
N ALA A 171 -13.52 32.37 2.87
CA ALA A 171 -13.29 32.31 4.31
C ALA A 171 -11.92 32.88 4.69
N VAL A 172 -10.90 32.68 3.84
CA VAL A 172 -9.57 33.29 4.01
C VAL A 172 -9.66 34.80 3.83
N ASP A 173 -10.29 35.28 2.74
CA ASP A 173 -10.47 36.70 2.49
C ASP A 173 -11.21 37.40 3.66
N ALA A 174 -12.30 36.79 4.14
CA ALA A 174 -13.05 37.32 5.29
C ALA A 174 -12.21 37.37 6.59
N ALA A 175 -11.37 36.39 6.81
CA ALA A 175 -10.47 36.36 7.96
C ALA A 175 -9.35 37.39 7.84
N GLU A 176 -8.86 37.66 6.63
CA GLU A 176 -7.87 38.69 6.34
C GLU A 176 -8.50 40.07 6.46
N ASP A 177 -9.74 40.27 5.99
CA ASP A 177 -10.50 41.53 6.15
C ASP A 177 -10.75 41.85 7.63
N GLU A 178 -11.07 40.84 8.45
CA GLU A 178 -11.21 41.01 9.90
C GLU A 178 -9.89 41.37 10.59
N LEU A 179 -8.77 40.84 10.09
CA LEU A 179 -7.44 41.02 10.67
C LEU A 179 -6.82 42.37 10.25
N TYR A 180 -6.97 42.77 9.00
CA TYR A 180 -6.25 43.87 8.40
C TYR A 180 -7.14 45.08 8.08
N GLY A 181 -8.47 44.92 7.97
CA GLY A 181 -9.41 45.95 7.56
C GLY A 181 -9.05 46.53 6.19
N ASP A 182 -8.89 47.84 6.10
CA ASP A 182 -8.51 48.52 4.83
C ASP A 182 -6.99 48.48 4.55
N ALA A 183 -6.18 47.87 5.43
CA ALA A 183 -4.74 47.73 5.23
C ALA A 183 -4.45 46.53 4.29
N ARG A 184 -3.36 46.60 3.52
CA ARG A 184 -3.00 45.55 2.55
C ARG A 184 -2.44 44.29 3.19
N GLY A 185 -2.07 44.35 4.51
CA GLY A 185 -1.49 43.25 5.27
C GLY A 185 0.02 43.01 5.02
N ASP A 186 0.61 43.72 4.06
CA ASP A 186 2.05 43.68 3.76
C ASP A 186 2.84 44.87 4.34
N GLU A 187 2.14 45.78 5.04
CA GLU A 187 2.77 46.92 5.68
C GLU A 187 3.66 46.49 6.83
N LEU A 188 4.89 46.97 6.82
CA LEU A 188 5.81 46.76 7.93
C LEU A 188 5.33 47.51 9.18
N PRO A 189 5.10 46.79 10.31
CA PRO A 189 4.82 47.45 11.60
C PRO A 189 5.85 48.53 11.88
N GLU A 190 5.42 49.62 12.55
CA GLU A 190 6.26 50.79 12.81
C GLU A 190 7.60 50.43 13.46
N GLN A 191 7.62 49.41 14.31
CA GLN A 191 8.80 48.84 14.95
C GLN A 191 9.80 48.20 13.96
N LEU A 192 9.35 47.79 12.77
CA LEU A 192 10.16 47.16 11.73
C LEU A 192 10.64 48.13 10.65
N ARG A 193 10.26 49.41 10.73
CA ARG A 193 10.70 50.43 9.77
C ARG A 193 12.17 50.82 9.98
N THR A 194 12.76 50.54 11.15
CA THR A 194 14.16 50.76 11.45
C THR A 194 15.00 49.49 11.35
N GLY A 195 16.29 49.61 11.01
CA GLY A 195 17.19 48.45 10.92
C GLY A 195 17.40 47.68 12.23
N ASP A 196 17.36 48.41 13.35
CA ASP A 196 17.52 47.82 14.70
C ASP A 196 16.24 47.13 15.16
N GLY A 197 15.09 47.70 14.87
CA GLY A 197 13.80 47.10 15.14
C GLY A 197 13.62 45.77 14.36
N ARG A 198 14.00 45.74 13.09
CA ARG A 198 14.00 44.48 12.29
C ARG A 198 14.90 43.40 12.88
N ARG A 199 16.10 43.77 13.34
CA ARG A 199 17.05 42.80 13.96
C ARG A 199 16.54 42.26 15.29
N ALA A 200 15.91 43.11 16.11
CA ALA A 200 15.29 42.69 17.35
C ALA A 200 14.10 41.76 17.13
N TRP A 201 13.22 42.10 16.20
CA TRP A 201 12.06 41.29 15.85
C TRP A 201 12.45 39.91 15.24
N LEU A 202 13.43 39.88 14.33
CA LEU A 202 13.92 38.64 13.76
C LEU A 202 14.52 37.69 14.82
N ARG A 203 15.22 38.23 15.82
CA ARG A 203 15.73 37.43 16.94
C ARG A 203 14.59 36.83 17.77
N GLU A 204 13.55 37.63 18.05
CA GLU A 204 12.38 37.21 18.81
C GLU A 204 11.53 36.19 18.01
N ALA A 205 11.27 36.46 16.73
CA ALA A 205 10.55 35.54 15.84
C ALA A 205 11.28 34.20 15.71
N LYS A 206 12.62 34.22 15.61
CA LYS A 206 13.43 32.97 15.57
C LYS A 206 13.27 32.17 16.86
N ARG A 207 13.31 32.84 18.02
CA ARG A 207 13.12 32.23 19.35
C ARG A 207 11.72 31.61 19.49
N GLN A 208 10.68 32.31 19.03
CA GLN A 208 9.29 31.82 19.05
C GLN A 208 9.09 30.66 18.10
N LEU A 209 9.67 30.68 16.88
CA LEU A 209 9.65 29.58 15.93
C LEU A 209 10.35 28.33 16.46
N GLU A 210 11.49 28.50 17.13
CA GLU A 210 12.20 27.39 17.76
C GLU A 210 11.39 26.81 18.93
N ALA A 211 10.72 27.66 19.74
CA ALA A 211 9.82 27.25 20.81
C ALA A 211 8.54 26.56 20.26
N GLN A 212 7.97 27.04 19.15
CA GLN A 212 6.84 26.39 18.47
C GLN A 212 7.23 25.05 17.84
N ARG A 213 8.39 24.97 17.18
CA ARG A 213 8.91 23.69 16.65
C ARG A 213 9.15 22.65 17.73
N ALA A 214 9.59 23.09 18.92
CA ALA A 214 9.73 22.22 20.09
C ALA A 214 8.38 21.71 20.63
N LYS A 215 7.29 22.47 20.45
CA LYS A 215 5.92 22.09 20.85
C LYS A 215 5.14 21.36 19.76
N GLN A 216 5.49 21.53 18.50
CA GLN A 216 4.81 20.92 17.33
C GLN A 216 5.47 19.63 16.88
N ALA A 217 5.55 18.64 17.76
CA ALA A 217 5.66 17.24 17.35
C ALA A 217 4.25 16.65 17.12
N ARG A 218 3.40 17.36 16.37
CA ARG A 218 2.15 16.82 15.82
C ARG A 218 2.28 16.73 14.31
N PRO A 219 1.83 15.62 13.69
CA PRO A 219 1.72 15.56 12.24
C PRO A 219 0.83 16.73 11.81
N VAL A 220 1.37 17.57 10.95
CA VAL A 220 0.64 18.68 10.34
C VAL A 220 -0.61 18.08 9.71
N ALA A 221 -1.79 18.48 10.17
CA ALA A 221 -3.02 18.19 9.48
C ALA A 221 -2.81 18.66 8.03
N ARG A 222 -2.85 17.73 7.08
CA ARG A 222 -2.69 18.06 5.66
C ARG A 222 -3.70 19.16 5.35
N ASP A 223 -3.21 20.31 4.95
CA ASP A 223 -3.99 21.49 4.61
C ASP A 223 -5.16 21.09 3.68
N ARG A 224 -6.39 21.40 4.08
CA ARG A 224 -7.61 21.04 3.33
C ARG A 224 -7.55 21.58 1.90
N GLY A 225 -7.05 22.81 1.71
CA GLY A 225 -6.90 23.43 0.39
C GLY A 225 -5.94 22.67 -0.51
N LYS A 226 -4.83 22.13 0.04
CA LYS A 226 -3.92 21.27 -0.73
C LYS A 226 -4.59 19.97 -1.15
N ARG A 227 -5.39 19.35 -0.27
CA ARG A 227 -6.13 18.14 -0.59
C ARG A 227 -7.19 18.36 -1.67
N LEU A 228 -7.92 19.47 -1.61
CA LEU A 228 -8.91 19.83 -2.63
C LEU A 228 -8.25 20.09 -3.99
N LYS A 229 -7.11 20.78 -4.03
CA LYS A 229 -6.35 21.00 -5.27
C LYS A 229 -5.83 19.69 -5.86
N GLU A 230 -5.34 18.78 -5.03
CA GLU A 230 -4.89 17.46 -5.46
C GLU A 230 -6.05 16.61 -5.99
N ALA A 231 -7.19 16.61 -5.30
CA ALA A 231 -8.39 15.90 -5.76
C ALA A 231 -8.88 16.42 -7.12
N LYS A 232 -8.88 17.77 -7.32
CA LYS A 232 -9.20 18.38 -8.62
C LYS A 232 -8.23 17.91 -9.71
N ARG A 233 -6.92 17.95 -9.45
CA ARG A 233 -5.90 17.52 -10.40
C ARG A 233 -6.12 16.06 -10.84
N ARG A 234 -6.48 15.18 -9.92
CA ARG A 234 -6.76 13.77 -10.22
C ARG A 234 -7.96 13.61 -11.15
N LEU A 235 -9.06 14.33 -10.90
CA LEU A 235 -10.23 14.28 -11.79
C LEU A 235 -9.90 14.82 -13.20
N ASP A 236 -9.12 15.89 -13.30
CA ASP A 236 -8.66 16.43 -14.59
C ASP A 236 -7.80 15.39 -15.35
N GLU A 237 -6.89 14.69 -14.68
CA GLU A 237 -6.06 13.62 -15.26
C GLU A 237 -6.90 12.42 -15.73
N GLU A 238 -7.89 12.00 -14.96
CA GLU A 238 -8.81 10.93 -15.33
C GLU A 238 -9.60 11.31 -16.60
N LEU A 239 -10.12 12.53 -16.68
CA LEU A 239 -10.79 13.04 -17.88
C LEU A 239 -9.86 12.99 -19.10
N TRP A 240 -8.62 13.46 -18.99
CA TRP A 240 -7.65 13.41 -20.10
C TRP A 240 -7.33 11.97 -20.53
N THR A 241 -7.26 11.04 -19.58
CA THR A 241 -7.03 9.61 -19.86
C THR A 241 -8.23 9.03 -20.61
N GLU A 242 -9.44 9.33 -20.17
CA GLU A 242 -10.68 8.93 -20.82
C GLU A 242 -10.79 9.48 -22.24
N LEU A 243 -10.51 10.76 -22.44
CA LEU A 243 -10.50 11.39 -23.76
C LEU A 243 -9.51 10.72 -24.72
N ARG A 244 -8.31 10.35 -24.25
CA ARG A 244 -7.32 9.61 -25.06
C ARG A 244 -7.80 8.21 -25.41
N ALA A 245 -8.39 7.50 -24.44
CA ALA A 245 -8.95 6.17 -24.64
C ALA A 245 -10.10 6.18 -25.66
N ASN A 246 -10.98 7.19 -25.58
CA ASN A 246 -12.08 7.36 -26.52
C ASN A 246 -11.59 7.75 -27.93
N ALA A 247 -10.55 8.57 -28.05
CA ALA A 247 -9.92 8.86 -29.35
C ALA A 247 -9.28 7.64 -30.00
N ALA A 248 -8.74 6.70 -29.19
CA ALA A 248 -8.25 5.41 -29.66
C ALA A 248 -9.41 4.50 -30.09
N TYR A 249 -10.50 4.49 -29.32
CA TYR A 249 -11.72 3.75 -29.64
C TYR A 249 -12.40 4.24 -30.93
N GLU A 250 -12.49 5.55 -31.16
CA GLU A 250 -13.01 6.11 -32.41
C GLU A 250 -12.20 5.68 -33.64
N ARG A 251 -10.88 5.62 -33.51
CA ARG A 251 -10.00 5.06 -34.55
C ARG A 251 -10.24 3.56 -34.79
N TYR A 252 -10.48 2.79 -33.72
CA TYR A 252 -10.82 1.37 -33.81
C TYR A 252 -12.20 1.16 -34.43
N ARG A 253 -13.18 1.99 -34.11
CA ARG A 253 -14.56 1.94 -34.61
C ARG A 253 -14.66 2.14 -36.13
N SER A 254 -13.76 2.92 -36.72
CA SER A 254 -13.69 3.09 -38.18
C SER A 254 -13.20 1.82 -38.91
N GLY A 255 -12.68 0.84 -38.16
CA GLY A 255 -12.20 -0.44 -38.67
C GLY A 255 -13.26 -1.52 -38.69
N ARG A 256 -12.86 -2.68 -39.20
CA ARG A 256 -13.68 -3.91 -39.21
C ARG A 256 -13.31 -4.80 -38.01
N MET A 257 -14.26 -5.62 -37.51
CA MET A 257 -13.95 -6.71 -36.58
C MET A 257 -12.86 -7.62 -37.13
N LYS A 258 -12.16 -8.39 -36.26
CA LYS A 258 -11.15 -9.36 -36.66
C LYS A 258 -11.66 -10.38 -37.71
N ASP A 259 -12.98 -10.64 -37.72
CA ASP A 259 -13.66 -11.52 -38.70
C ASP A 259 -14.11 -10.83 -40.00
N GLY A 260 -13.73 -9.56 -40.19
CA GLY A 260 -14.07 -8.78 -41.37
C GLY A 260 -15.47 -8.17 -41.38
N ARG A 261 -16.31 -8.47 -40.40
CA ARG A 261 -17.68 -7.92 -40.30
C ARG A 261 -17.66 -6.51 -39.79
N ARG A 262 -18.60 -5.66 -40.23
CA ARG A 262 -18.87 -4.38 -39.62
C ARG A 262 -19.66 -4.59 -38.32
N PHE A 263 -19.46 -3.74 -37.34
CA PHE A 263 -20.30 -3.70 -36.14
C PHE A 263 -21.76 -3.55 -36.57
N SER A 264 -22.65 -4.38 -36.03
CA SER A 264 -24.10 -4.37 -36.37
C SER A 264 -24.80 -3.05 -35.99
N ARG A 265 -24.33 -2.37 -34.99
CA ARG A 265 -24.74 -1.02 -34.60
C ARG A 265 -23.48 -0.24 -34.19
N PRO A 266 -23.15 0.86 -34.90
CA PRO A 266 -22.09 1.73 -34.40
C PRO A 266 -22.51 2.25 -33.01
N PRO A 267 -21.64 2.24 -31.99
CA PRO A 267 -21.92 2.91 -30.74
C PRO A 267 -22.17 4.39 -30.99
N ASP A 268 -23.00 4.98 -30.14
CA ASP A 268 -23.29 6.41 -30.22
C ASP A 268 -21.97 7.21 -30.14
N PRO A 269 -21.88 8.34 -30.86
CA PRO A 269 -20.70 9.21 -30.82
C PRO A 269 -20.42 9.62 -29.37
N TYR A 270 -19.16 9.44 -28.94
CA TYR A 270 -18.77 9.91 -27.62
C TYR A 270 -18.85 11.45 -27.56
N THR A 271 -19.64 11.93 -26.62
CA THR A 271 -19.70 13.35 -26.29
C THR A 271 -18.86 13.57 -25.05
N SER A 272 -17.77 14.35 -25.18
CA SER A 272 -16.95 14.69 -24.03
C SER A 272 -17.79 15.42 -22.98
N PRO A 273 -17.76 15.00 -21.71
CA PRO A 273 -18.42 15.74 -20.65
C PRO A 273 -17.79 17.12 -20.50
N ALA A 274 -18.60 18.12 -20.18
CA ALA A 274 -18.12 19.49 -19.95
C ALA A 274 -17.23 19.60 -18.70
N LEU A 275 -17.47 18.72 -17.73
CA LEU A 275 -16.71 18.61 -16.49
C LEU A 275 -16.21 17.17 -16.32
N PRO A 276 -15.10 16.94 -15.61
CA PRO A 276 -14.62 15.60 -15.30
C PRO A 276 -15.71 14.78 -14.60
N PRO A 277 -16.10 13.61 -15.13
CA PRO A 277 -17.05 12.73 -14.47
C PRO A 277 -16.37 12.01 -13.29
N GLY A 278 -17.18 11.57 -12.33
CA GLY A 278 -16.70 10.77 -11.21
C GLY A 278 -16.54 11.55 -9.91
N GLN A 279 -16.06 10.83 -8.91
CA GLN A 279 -15.81 11.33 -7.57
C GLN A 279 -14.44 10.91 -7.10
N VAL A 280 -13.77 11.79 -6.36
CA VAL A 280 -12.47 11.54 -5.75
C VAL A 280 -12.59 11.79 -4.25
N ASN A 281 -11.90 10.98 -3.46
CA ASN A 281 -11.86 11.17 -2.01
C ASN A 281 -10.89 12.27 -1.64
N ILE A 282 -11.35 13.29 -0.92
CA ILE A 282 -10.50 14.43 -0.53
C ILE A 282 -9.51 14.11 0.60
N THR A 283 -9.74 13.02 1.33
CA THR A 283 -8.82 12.57 2.39
C THR A 283 -7.71 11.71 1.82
N ASP A 284 -8.05 10.85 0.86
CA ASP A 284 -7.16 9.90 0.19
C ASP A 284 -7.51 9.84 -1.30
N PRO A 285 -6.94 10.75 -2.13
CA PRO A 285 -7.29 10.86 -3.55
C PRO A 285 -6.94 9.62 -4.40
N ASP A 286 -6.02 8.79 -3.94
CA ASP A 286 -5.62 7.57 -4.64
C ASP A 286 -6.57 6.40 -4.36
N SER A 287 -7.32 6.44 -3.25
CA SER A 287 -8.27 5.40 -2.91
C SER A 287 -9.52 5.43 -3.80
N ARG A 288 -10.18 4.31 -3.97
CA ARG A 288 -11.41 4.16 -4.75
C ARG A 288 -12.48 3.43 -3.96
N VAL A 289 -13.73 3.59 -4.37
CA VAL A 289 -14.83 2.79 -3.84
C VAL A 289 -14.73 1.38 -4.39
N VAL A 290 -14.34 0.43 -3.55
CA VAL A 290 -14.19 -0.99 -3.89
C VAL A 290 -15.29 -1.80 -3.21
N LYS A 291 -15.73 -2.88 -3.89
CA LYS A 291 -16.69 -3.81 -3.30
C LYS A 291 -15.98 -4.66 -2.26
N GLY A 292 -16.40 -4.57 -1.01
CA GLY A 292 -15.86 -5.38 0.07
C GLY A 292 -16.15 -6.87 -0.09
N ALA A 293 -15.53 -7.69 0.78
CA ALA A 293 -15.83 -9.10 0.87
C ALA A 293 -17.34 -9.35 1.10
N ARG A 294 -17.82 -10.56 0.79
CA ARG A 294 -19.25 -10.93 0.88
C ARG A 294 -19.87 -10.42 2.17
N GLY A 295 -20.92 -9.59 2.03
CA GLY A 295 -21.68 -9.02 3.15
C GLY A 295 -21.19 -7.68 3.70
N ARG A 296 -20.03 -7.15 3.26
CA ARG A 296 -19.47 -5.87 3.75
C ARG A 296 -19.82 -4.64 2.91
N GLY A 297 -20.63 -4.80 1.84
CA GLY A 297 -20.99 -3.68 0.97
C GLY A 297 -19.80 -3.07 0.22
N PHE A 298 -19.84 -1.74 0.02
CA PHE A 298 -18.76 -0.98 -0.61
C PHE A 298 -17.94 -0.23 0.45
N MET A 299 -16.63 -0.17 0.26
CA MET A 299 -15.71 0.57 1.13
C MET A 299 -14.79 1.46 0.29
N GLN A 300 -14.25 2.49 0.91
CA GLN A 300 -13.14 3.25 0.34
C GLN A 300 -11.86 2.46 0.57
N GLY A 301 -11.07 2.24 -0.49
CA GLY A 301 -9.87 1.41 -0.35
C GLY A 301 -9.15 1.11 -1.65
N TYR A 302 -8.38 0.05 -1.62
CA TYR A 302 -7.47 -0.39 -2.67
C TYR A 302 -7.70 -1.87 -3.01
N ASN A 303 -7.23 -2.26 -4.18
CA ASN A 303 -7.15 -3.64 -4.61
C ASN A 303 -5.70 -4.10 -4.52
N ALA A 304 -5.35 -4.85 -3.47
CA ALA A 304 -4.04 -5.46 -3.35
C ALA A 304 -4.03 -6.80 -4.09
N GLN A 305 -3.02 -7.00 -4.92
CA GLN A 305 -2.80 -8.19 -5.71
C GLN A 305 -1.54 -8.89 -5.23
N ALA A 306 -1.51 -10.21 -5.22
CA ALA A 306 -0.34 -10.99 -4.88
C ALA A 306 -0.14 -12.16 -5.85
N VAL A 307 1.10 -12.49 -6.12
CA VAL A 307 1.51 -13.68 -6.83
C VAL A 307 2.24 -14.61 -5.87
N ALA A 308 1.83 -15.84 -5.77
CA ALA A 308 2.47 -16.84 -4.92
C ALA A 308 2.72 -18.14 -5.71
N ASN A 309 3.75 -18.90 -5.31
CA ASN A 309 4.03 -20.22 -5.87
C ASN A 309 3.29 -21.34 -5.13
N GLU A 310 3.50 -22.59 -5.55
CA GLU A 310 2.91 -23.79 -4.95
C GLU A 310 3.32 -24.02 -3.48
N HIS A 311 4.43 -23.45 -3.04
CA HIS A 311 4.90 -23.48 -1.64
C HIS A 311 4.33 -22.32 -0.81
N GLN A 312 3.37 -21.54 -1.36
CA GLN A 312 2.76 -20.37 -0.72
C GLN A 312 3.74 -19.23 -0.43
N ILE A 313 4.89 -19.21 -1.12
CA ILE A 313 5.82 -18.08 -1.05
C ILE A 313 5.27 -16.96 -1.95
N VAL A 314 5.07 -15.79 -1.38
CA VAL A 314 4.67 -14.60 -2.15
C VAL A 314 5.87 -14.12 -2.96
N ILE A 315 5.75 -14.12 -4.28
CA ILE A 315 6.78 -13.69 -5.23
C ILE A 315 6.67 -12.19 -5.49
N ALA A 316 5.45 -11.69 -5.67
CA ALA A 316 5.19 -10.28 -5.91
C ALA A 316 3.91 -9.84 -5.22
N ALA A 317 3.86 -8.57 -4.80
CA ALA A 317 2.67 -7.94 -4.26
C ALA A 317 2.58 -6.49 -4.73
N GLU A 318 1.42 -6.09 -5.24
CA GLU A 318 1.16 -4.74 -5.76
C GLU A 318 -0.15 -4.21 -5.20
N VAL A 319 -0.20 -2.90 -4.94
CA VAL A 319 -1.43 -2.22 -4.52
C VAL A 319 -1.93 -1.35 -5.65
N MET A 320 -3.14 -1.62 -6.08
CA MET A 320 -3.78 -0.92 -7.20
C MET A 320 -5.02 -0.18 -6.74
N ASN A 321 -5.35 0.91 -7.41
CA ASN A 321 -6.56 1.69 -7.13
C ASN A 321 -7.74 1.33 -8.03
N THR A 322 -7.54 0.39 -8.96
CA THR A 322 -8.58 -0.09 -9.87
C THR A 322 -9.23 -1.37 -9.34
N SER A 323 -10.54 -1.43 -9.41
CA SER A 323 -11.38 -2.60 -9.12
C SER A 323 -12.31 -2.77 -10.32
N PRO A 324 -12.47 -3.93 -10.89
CA PRO A 324 -12.22 -5.29 -10.44
C PRO A 324 -10.81 -5.84 -10.76
N ASP A 325 -10.61 -7.15 -10.57
CA ASP A 325 -9.35 -7.86 -10.86
C ASP A 325 -9.07 -8.01 -12.36
N PHE A 326 -10.08 -7.72 -13.18
CA PHE A 326 -10.02 -7.69 -14.63
C PHE A 326 -8.92 -6.73 -15.13
N GLY A 327 -8.01 -7.24 -15.93
CA GLY A 327 -6.92 -6.44 -16.49
C GLY A 327 -5.61 -6.47 -15.70
N HIS A 328 -5.57 -7.10 -14.52
CA HIS A 328 -4.37 -7.17 -13.67
C HIS A 328 -3.49 -8.40 -13.88
N LEU A 329 -3.90 -9.36 -14.71
CA LEU A 329 -3.19 -10.62 -14.89
C LEU A 329 -1.76 -10.44 -15.43
N GLU A 330 -1.62 -9.74 -16.55
CA GLU A 330 -0.33 -9.48 -17.20
C GLU A 330 0.57 -8.55 -16.35
N PRO A 331 0.10 -7.42 -15.79
CA PRO A 331 0.86 -6.61 -14.87
C PRO A 331 1.40 -7.38 -13.66
N MET A 332 0.64 -8.32 -13.11
CA MET A 332 1.09 -9.13 -11.98
C MET A 332 2.13 -10.17 -12.37
N LEU A 333 2.03 -10.75 -13.59
CA LEU A 333 3.09 -11.60 -14.11
C LEU A 333 4.39 -10.80 -14.31
N ASP A 334 4.29 -9.59 -14.86
CA ASP A 334 5.44 -8.70 -15.03
C ASP A 334 6.09 -8.34 -13.70
N ALA A 335 5.28 -8.06 -12.68
CA ALA A 335 5.78 -7.84 -11.31
C ALA A 335 6.51 -9.07 -10.78
N ALA A 336 5.91 -10.27 -10.91
CA ALA A 336 6.54 -11.50 -10.46
C ALA A 336 7.88 -11.75 -11.17
N GLN A 337 7.96 -11.54 -12.49
CA GLN A 337 9.20 -11.70 -13.24
C GLN A 337 10.29 -10.70 -12.82
N ARG A 338 9.92 -9.46 -12.51
CA ARG A 338 10.88 -8.47 -11.98
C ARG A 338 11.47 -8.90 -10.65
N GLU A 339 10.62 -9.35 -9.72
CA GLU A 339 11.05 -9.79 -8.40
C GLU A 339 11.89 -11.08 -8.45
N LEU A 340 11.51 -12.03 -9.31
CA LEU A 340 12.29 -13.25 -9.56
C LEU A 340 13.68 -12.92 -10.12
N ALA A 341 13.76 -12.05 -11.13
CA ALA A 341 15.03 -11.61 -11.70
C ALA A 341 15.91 -10.88 -10.68
N ALA A 342 15.31 -10.02 -9.82
CA ALA A 342 16.03 -9.37 -8.73
C ALA A 342 16.55 -10.38 -7.68
N ALA A 343 15.86 -11.51 -7.50
CA ALA A 343 16.29 -12.62 -6.65
C ALA A 343 17.30 -13.57 -7.33
N GLY A 344 17.67 -13.32 -8.60
CA GLY A 344 18.60 -14.16 -9.37
C GLY A 344 17.95 -15.42 -9.99
N ILE A 345 16.63 -15.40 -10.20
CA ILE A 345 15.86 -16.47 -10.81
C ILE A 345 15.40 -16.01 -12.19
N ASP A 346 16.01 -16.53 -13.25
CA ASP A 346 15.69 -16.18 -14.64
C ASP A 346 14.64 -17.10 -15.28
N GLU A 347 14.09 -18.04 -14.51
CA GLU A 347 13.09 -19.00 -15.00
C GLU A 347 11.75 -18.32 -15.24
N VAL A 348 11.10 -18.68 -16.36
CA VAL A 348 9.75 -18.23 -16.69
C VAL A 348 8.74 -19.20 -16.06
N PRO A 349 7.69 -18.70 -15.40
CA PRO A 349 6.64 -19.56 -14.85
C PRO A 349 5.99 -20.44 -15.94
N HIS A 350 5.85 -21.73 -15.68
CA HIS A 350 5.24 -22.65 -16.65
C HIS A 350 3.72 -22.46 -16.69
N VAL A 351 3.08 -22.30 -15.54
CA VAL A 351 1.63 -22.19 -15.42
C VAL A 351 1.27 -21.03 -14.50
N LEU A 352 0.35 -20.19 -14.96
CA LEU A 352 -0.28 -19.12 -14.17
C LEU A 352 -1.74 -19.46 -13.92
N VAL A 353 -2.12 -19.47 -12.65
CA VAL A 353 -3.48 -19.78 -12.18
C VAL A 353 -4.09 -18.51 -11.57
N ALA A 354 -5.35 -18.23 -11.89
CA ALA A 354 -6.11 -17.16 -11.27
C ALA A 354 -7.61 -17.49 -11.23
N ASP A 355 -8.39 -16.69 -10.52
CA ASP A 355 -9.84 -16.84 -10.48
C ASP A 355 -10.53 -16.28 -11.74
N ALA A 356 -11.85 -16.48 -11.86
CA ALA A 356 -12.62 -16.02 -13.01
C ALA A 356 -12.69 -14.49 -13.17
N GLY A 357 -12.34 -13.73 -12.14
CA GLY A 357 -12.27 -12.27 -12.17
C GLY A 357 -11.17 -11.73 -13.07
N TYR A 358 -10.11 -12.52 -13.25
CA TYR A 358 -8.96 -12.19 -14.11
C TYR A 358 -9.15 -12.55 -15.58
N TRP A 359 -10.28 -13.15 -15.99
CA TRP A 359 -10.49 -13.56 -17.37
C TRP A 359 -10.42 -12.39 -18.35
N HIS A 360 -9.28 -12.23 -19.02
CA HIS A 360 -9.02 -11.21 -20.03
C HIS A 360 -8.32 -11.82 -21.25
N GLN A 361 -9.09 -12.13 -22.30
CA GLN A 361 -8.60 -12.90 -23.44
C GLN A 361 -7.30 -12.37 -24.04
N GLN A 362 -7.19 -11.07 -24.28
CA GLN A 362 -5.99 -10.48 -24.89
C GLN A 362 -4.75 -10.57 -23.99
N GLN A 363 -4.89 -10.44 -22.68
CA GLN A 363 -3.76 -10.62 -21.77
C GLN A 363 -3.37 -12.08 -21.69
N MET A 364 -4.33 -12.99 -21.63
CA MET A 364 -4.07 -14.44 -21.67
C MET A 364 -3.33 -14.85 -22.92
N ASP A 365 -3.75 -14.35 -24.10
CA ASP A 365 -3.09 -14.63 -25.37
C ASP A 365 -1.61 -14.17 -25.35
N ARG A 366 -1.35 -12.94 -24.88
CA ARG A 366 0.03 -12.42 -24.74
C ARG A 366 0.88 -13.19 -23.74
N ILE A 367 0.30 -13.63 -22.64
CA ILE A 367 1.01 -14.44 -21.64
C ILE A 367 1.38 -15.81 -22.21
N ILE A 368 0.47 -16.42 -22.97
CA ILE A 368 0.72 -17.70 -23.64
C ILE A 368 1.81 -17.55 -24.70
N GLU A 369 1.81 -16.45 -25.48
CA GLU A 369 2.87 -16.13 -26.44
C GLU A 369 4.26 -15.98 -25.77
N ARG A 370 4.31 -15.61 -24.49
CA ARG A 370 5.53 -15.52 -23.67
C ARG A 370 5.98 -16.87 -23.08
N GLY A 371 5.26 -17.97 -23.35
CA GLY A 371 5.60 -19.32 -22.92
C GLY A 371 4.97 -19.78 -21.61
N THR A 372 4.16 -18.96 -20.95
CA THR A 372 3.44 -19.32 -19.71
C THR A 372 2.03 -19.80 -20.05
N GLN A 373 1.67 -21.00 -19.63
CA GLN A 373 0.29 -21.48 -19.75
C GLN A 373 -0.60 -20.77 -18.73
N VAL A 374 -1.85 -20.48 -19.12
CA VAL A 374 -2.81 -19.78 -18.25
C VAL A 374 -3.97 -20.69 -17.93
N LEU A 375 -4.31 -20.86 -16.65
CA LEU A 375 -5.44 -21.66 -16.19
C LEU A 375 -6.38 -20.77 -15.36
N ILE A 376 -7.42 -20.23 -16.01
CA ILE A 376 -8.43 -19.37 -15.39
C ILE A 376 -9.81 -19.93 -15.70
N PRO A 377 -10.69 -20.12 -14.69
CA PRO A 377 -12.08 -20.46 -14.95
C PRO A 377 -12.74 -19.38 -15.81
N PRO A 378 -13.36 -19.75 -16.92
CA PRO A 378 -13.98 -18.76 -17.83
C PRO A 378 -15.22 -18.11 -17.23
N ASP A 379 -15.78 -18.69 -16.19
CA ASP A 379 -16.99 -18.22 -15.51
C ASP A 379 -16.86 -18.38 -14.00
N ALA A 380 -17.51 -17.48 -13.26
CA ALA A 380 -17.65 -17.61 -11.82
C ALA A 380 -18.45 -18.89 -11.47
N LYS A 381 -18.11 -19.54 -10.37
CA LYS A 381 -18.72 -20.79 -9.88
C LYS A 381 -20.27 -20.72 -9.76
N SER A 382 -20.81 -19.51 -9.62
CA SER A 382 -22.26 -19.27 -9.54
C SER A 382 -22.98 -19.27 -10.89
N ARG A 383 -22.26 -19.29 -12.01
CA ARG A 383 -22.85 -19.24 -13.35
C ARG A 383 -23.22 -20.62 -13.83
N GLN A 384 -24.50 -20.81 -14.15
CA GLN A 384 -24.98 -22.02 -14.82
C GLN A 384 -24.93 -21.84 -16.33
N GLY A 385 -24.31 -22.81 -17.02
CA GLY A 385 -24.22 -22.85 -18.48
C GLY A 385 -23.17 -21.91 -19.09
N ALA A 386 -22.88 -22.12 -20.39
CA ALA A 386 -21.91 -21.30 -21.12
C ALA A 386 -22.44 -19.90 -21.45
N ARG A 387 -21.54 -18.94 -21.67
CA ARG A 387 -21.92 -17.62 -22.18
C ARG A 387 -22.47 -17.72 -23.61
N PRO A 388 -23.62 -17.11 -23.91
CA PRO A 388 -24.13 -17.06 -25.27
C PRO A 388 -23.09 -16.50 -26.25
N GLY A 389 -22.87 -17.18 -27.37
CA GLY A 389 -21.88 -16.80 -28.38
C GLY A 389 -20.43 -17.17 -28.10
N TRP A 390 -20.13 -17.84 -26.96
CA TRP A 390 -18.77 -18.24 -26.57
C TRP A 390 -18.59 -19.78 -26.65
N ALA A 391 -19.18 -20.41 -27.61
CA ALA A 391 -19.18 -21.89 -27.72
C ALA A 391 -17.86 -22.52 -28.21
N GLY A 392 -16.84 -21.73 -28.56
CA GLY A 392 -15.59 -22.20 -29.14
C GLY A 392 -14.32 -21.65 -28.52
N GLY A 393 -13.17 -22.03 -29.09
CA GLY A 393 -11.87 -21.50 -28.73
C GLY A 393 -11.42 -21.82 -27.30
N TYR A 394 -10.60 -20.92 -26.74
CA TYR A 394 -9.98 -21.11 -25.44
C TYR A 394 -11.00 -21.17 -24.29
N TYR A 395 -12.12 -20.46 -24.42
CA TYR A 395 -13.21 -20.50 -23.44
C TYR A 395 -13.80 -21.93 -23.31
N ALA A 396 -14.14 -22.56 -24.43
CA ALA A 396 -14.68 -23.93 -24.42
C ALA A 396 -13.63 -24.96 -23.95
N PHE A 397 -12.36 -24.74 -24.30
CA PHE A 397 -11.24 -25.55 -23.81
C PHE A 397 -11.15 -25.48 -22.28
N MET A 398 -11.14 -24.27 -21.69
CA MET A 398 -11.05 -24.09 -20.25
C MET A 398 -12.25 -24.65 -19.49
N ARG A 399 -13.47 -24.50 -20.02
CA ARG A 399 -14.64 -25.12 -19.40
C ARG A 399 -14.50 -26.64 -19.31
N ARG A 400 -13.97 -27.25 -20.34
CA ARG A 400 -13.74 -28.72 -20.37
C ARG A 400 -12.64 -29.16 -19.42
N VAL A 401 -11.49 -28.47 -19.44
CA VAL A 401 -10.32 -28.82 -18.61
C VAL A 401 -10.60 -28.63 -17.12
N LEU A 402 -11.29 -27.57 -16.76
CA LEU A 402 -11.58 -27.24 -15.36
C LEU A 402 -12.91 -27.83 -14.86
N GLY A 403 -13.60 -28.66 -15.66
CA GLY A 403 -14.82 -29.36 -15.26
C GLY A 403 -15.99 -28.43 -14.92
N VAL A 404 -16.00 -27.21 -15.46
CA VAL A 404 -17.09 -26.27 -15.30
C VAL A 404 -18.22 -26.64 -16.27
N SER A 405 -19.21 -27.35 -15.77
CA SER A 405 -20.39 -27.78 -16.54
C SER A 405 -21.44 -26.68 -16.71
#